data_34c88310b420272c7113bc6b26c5131b
#
_entry.id   34c88310b420272c7113bc6b26c5131b
#
_cell.length_a   1.000
_cell.length_b   1.000
_cell.length_c   1.000
_cell.angle_alpha   90.00
_cell.angle_beta   90.00
_cell.angle_gamma   90.00
#
_symmetry.space_group_name_H-M   'P 1'
#
loop_
_entity.id
_entity.type
_entity.pdbx_description
1 polymer ?
#
loop_
_entity_poly.entity_id
_entity_poly.type
_entity_poly.pdbx_seq_one_letter_code
_entity_poly.pdbx_strand_id
1 'polypeptide(L)'
;MISTFYLYLCAIIKYFKCMNKILISALCLLVGTLTAAAQSKNGGISAEMLQQIQKDNQAQPANRAIANAIAANSIDALAKNHQNARALDTYFSVETPKQSITDQQSSGRCWMFSGLNVLRSNLARRDSVSIEFSQAYLFFWDQLEKANLMLQGIIDTAKKPIDDQRVQFFFKDPIGDGGTFCGVSDLAEKYGLVPADVMPESYSSDNTSKARALVSSKLREYGLQLRDMVAAKKSSADIAKAKTRMLSQIYGMLQLTLGTPVETFRYAFKDKDGKAKAPAKEYTPLSFYKEVVGGPINGTFIMAMNDPRRPYYKTYEVEYDRHTYDGHNWKYVNLPMDDIEQMAIASLKDGRKLYSSYDVGKFLDRKRGYADIENFDYGSLFGTTFPMDKAQRISTFDSGSTHAMTLTAVDLDAEGKATKWKVENSWGASWGQQGCLIMTDRWFREYMFRLVVDKKYVPENILKAAETEPVMVMPEDPLFLPDE
;
A
#
# COMPACT_ATOMS: atom_id res chain seq x y z
N MET A 1 44.42 66.64 55.26
CA MET A 1 44.76 65.25 54.80
C MET A 1 43.76 64.15 55.24
N ILE A 2 42.95 64.35 56.24
CA ILE A 2 41.99 63.31 56.70
C ILE A 2 40.70 63.28 55.88
N SER A 3 40.24 64.37 55.29
CA SER A 3 39.01 64.44 54.49
C SER A 3 39.08 63.71 53.12
N THR A 4 40.28 63.67 52.49
CA THR A 4 40.47 63.04 51.18
C THR A 4 40.50 61.50 51.29
N PHE A 5 40.97 61.01 52.44
CA PHE A 5 41.01 59.54 52.70
C PHE A 5 39.63 58.95 52.92
N TYR A 6 38.70 59.68 53.55
CA TYR A 6 37.35 59.24 53.78
C TYR A 6 36.52 59.14 52.47
N LEU A 7 36.74 60.08 51.53
CA LEU A 7 36.08 60.04 50.23
C LEU A 7 36.60 58.86 49.37
N TYR A 8 37.88 58.53 49.46
CA TYR A 8 38.43 57.35 48.77
C TYR A 8 37.92 56.03 49.35
N LEU A 9 37.77 55.92 50.67
CA LEU A 9 37.26 54.74 51.33
C LEU A 9 35.78 54.52 51.02
N CYS A 10 34.96 55.57 50.99
CA CYS A 10 33.53 55.49 50.56
C CYS A 10 33.37 55.10 49.08
N ALA A 11 34.25 55.53 48.18
CA ALA A 11 34.24 55.16 46.77
C ALA A 11 34.63 53.68 46.59
N ILE A 12 35.63 53.19 47.31
CA ILE A 12 36.00 51.77 47.28
C ILE A 12 34.90 50.87 47.83
N ILE A 13 34.25 51.23 48.92
CA ILE A 13 33.13 50.46 49.51
C ILE A 13 31.94 50.45 48.56
N LYS A 14 31.60 51.56 47.89
CA LYS A 14 30.59 51.62 46.85
C LYS A 14 30.93 50.73 45.64
N TYR A 15 32.23 50.74 45.23
CA TYR A 15 32.68 49.92 44.11
C TYR A 15 32.58 48.42 44.42
N PHE A 16 32.98 47.99 45.61
CA PHE A 16 32.84 46.61 46.09
C PHE A 16 31.38 46.18 46.27
N LYS A 17 30.45 47.06 46.73
CA LYS A 17 29.02 46.77 46.77
C LYS A 17 28.39 46.64 45.38
N CYS A 18 28.85 47.42 44.41
CA CYS A 18 28.36 47.33 43.04
C CYS A 18 28.88 46.07 42.35
N MET A 19 30.16 45.72 42.51
CA MET A 19 30.74 44.49 42.01
C MET A 19 30.10 43.23 42.57
N ASN A 20 29.79 43.18 43.85
CA ASN A 20 29.09 42.03 44.43
C ASN A 20 27.67 41.89 43.93
N LYS A 21 26.96 42.99 43.60
CA LYS A 21 25.63 42.90 42.97
C LYS A 21 25.68 42.41 41.53
N ILE A 22 26.71 42.82 40.77
CA ILE A 22 26.93 42.35 39.41
C ILE A 22 27.37 40.88 39.39
N LEU A 23 28.23 40.45 40.31
CA LEU A 23 28.64 39.04 40.47
C LEU A 23 27.46 38.15 40.88
N ILE A 24 26.58 38.58 41.81
CA ILE A 24 25.41 37.83 42.23
C ILE A 24 24.39 37.76 41.06
N SER A 25 24.18 38.85 40.31
CA SER A 25 23.30 38.84 39.13
C SER A 25 23.84 37.97 38.00
N ALA A 26 25.13 37.96 37.78
CA ALA A 26 25.79 37.09 36.79
C ALA A 26 25.74 35.61 37.23
N LEU A 27 25.89 35.33 38.51
CA LEU A 27 25.76 33.96 39.05
C LEU A 27 24.34 33.44 38.99
N CYS A 28 23.31 34.26 39.26
CA CYS A 28 21.91 33.91 39.04
C CYS A 28 21.53 33.67 37.62
N LEU A 29 22.08 34.44 36.64
CA LEU A 29 21.91 34.20 35.20
C LEU A 29 22.61 32.91 34.74
N LEU A 30 23.80 32.60 35.26
CA LEU A 30 24.51 31.37 34.93
C LEU A 30 23.83 30.12 35.52
N VAL A 31 23.28 30.19 36.73
CA VAL A 31 22.54 29.09 37.32
C VAL A 31 21.18 28.87 36.59
N GLY A 32 20.51 29.95 36.18
CA GLY A 32 19.29 29.85 35.34
C GLY A 32 19.51 29.20 33.97
N THR A 33 20.64 29.52 33.33
CA THR A 33 20.99 28.92 32.01
C THR A 33 21.49 27.48 32.14
N LEU A 34 22.13 27.11 33.26
CA LEU A 34 22.57 25.74 33.51
C LEU A 34 21.40 24.80 33.84
N THR A 35 20.35 25.28 34.50
CA THR A 35 19.14 24.48 34.74
C THR A 35 18.31 24.29 33.48
N ALA A 36 18.18 25.30 32.63
CA ALA A 36 17.50 25.18 31.34
C ALA A 36 18.26 24.22 30.37
N ALA A 37 19.62 24.26 30.38
CA ALA A 37 20.44 23.35 29.57
C ALA A 37 20.44 21.90 30.11
N ALA A 38 20.24 21.69 31.42
CA ALA A 38 20.14 20.35 32.02
C ALA A 38 18.78 19.72 31.73
N GLN A 39 17.69 20.50 31.68
CA GLN A 39 16.36 20.01 31.31
C GLN A 39 16.26 19.54 29.86
N SER A 40 16.95 20.19 28.91
CA SER A 40 16.98 19.80 27.49
C SER A 40 17.71 18.47 27.22
N LYS A 41 18.54 17.99 28.14
CA LYS A 41 19.29 16.73 28.00
C LYS A 41 18.50 15.48 28.38
N ASN A 42 17.40 15.61 29.15
CA ASN A 42 16.63 14.45 29.61
C ASN A 42 15.46 14.04 28.73
N GLY A 43 15.11 14.84 27.71
CA GLY A 43 14.03 14.50 26.76
C GLY A 43 12.64 14.27 27.37
N GLY A 44 12.50 14.27 28.69
CA GLY A 44 11.25 14.08 29.41
C GLY A 44 10.46 15.38 29.57
N ILE A 45 9.14 15.27 29.71
CA ILE A 45 8.28 16.40 30.05
C ILE A 45 8.56 16.80 31.50
N SER A 46 9.16 18.01 31.70
CA SER A 46 9.39 18.54 33.06
C SER A 46 8.11 19.12 33.63
N ALA A 47 8.11 19.37 34.96
CA ALA A 47 6.98 20.01 35.66
C ALA A 47 6.68 21.41 35.07
N GLU A 48 7.70 22.18 34.78
CA GLU A 48 7.58 23.52 34.16
C GLU A 48 7.05 23.45 32.75
N MET A 49 7.53 22.47 31.95
CA MET A 49 7.04 22.20 30.57
C MET A 49 5.56 21.81 30.62
N LEU A 50 5.18 20.95 31.56
CA LEU A 50 3.79 20.53 31.71
C LEU A 50 2.89 21.72 32.12
N GLN A 51 3.34 22.58 33.07
CA GLN A 51 2.61 23.77 33.42
C GLN A 51 2.42 24.73 32.22
N GLN A 52 3.45 24.90 31.41
CA GLN A 52 3.34 25.72 30.20
C GLN A 52 2.35 25.11 29.18
N ILE A 53 2.44 23.79 28.91
CA ILE A 53 1.49 23.08 28.05
C ILE A 53 0.05 23.23 28.56
N GLN A 54 -0.17 23.07 29.86
CA GLN A 54 -1.50 23.23 30.46
C GLN A 54 -2.02 24.67 30.35
N LYS A 55 -1.15 25.67 30.56
CA LYS A 55 -1.50 27.07 30.40
C LYS A 55 -1.86 27.43 28.97
N ASP A 56 -1.08 26.95 27.98
CA ASP A 56 -1.32 27.21 26.58
C ASP A 56 -2.63 26.56 26.08
N ASN A 57 -3.02 25.43 26.73
CA ASN A 57 -4.23 24.68 26.41
C ASN A 57 -5.37 24.91 27.42
N GLN A 58 -5.41 26.07 28.11
CA GLN A 58 -6.55 26.39 28.96
C GLN A 58 -7.85 26.37 28.16
N ALA A 59 -8.81 25.57 28.62
CA ALA A 59 -10.05 25.30 27.90
C ALA A 59 -10.89 26.58 27.73
N GLN A 60 -11.00 27.00 26.46
CA GLN A 60 -12.00 27.98 26.04
C GLN A 60 -13.41 27.35 26.12
N PRO A 61 -14.50 28.12 26.34
CA PRO A 61 -15.86 27.59 26.35
C PRO A 61 -16.24 26.80 25.08
N ALA A 62 -15.77 27.24 23.90
CA ALA A 62 -15.96 26.54 22.66
C ALA A 62 -15.26 25.17 22.64
N ASN A 63 -14.05 25.05 23.18
CA ASN A 63 -13.31 23.79 23.24
C ASN A 63 -14.03 22.75 24.13
N ARG A 64 -14.75 23.20 25.18
CA ARG A 64 -15.54 22.29 26.02
C ARG A 64 -16.73 21.70 25.27
N ALA A 65 -17.40 22.50 24.43
CA ALA A 65 -18.49 21.97 23.59
C ALA A 65 -17.98 20.96 22.56
N ILE A 66 -16.85 21.28 21.90
CA ILE A 66 -16.19 20.37 20.95
C ILE A 66 -15.74 19.09 21.66
N ALA A 67 -15.11 19.18 22.83
CA ALA A 67 -14.69 18.02 23.63
C ALA A 67 -15.87 17.10 23.98
N ASN A 68 -17.01 17.68 24.40
CA ASN A 68 -18.23 16.92 24.66
C ASN A 68 -18.78 16.25 23.40
N ALA A 69 -18.72 16.92 22.26
CA ALA A 69 -19.15 16.36 20.98
C ALA A 69 -18.25 15.19 20.55
N ILE A 70 -16.92 15.33 20.64
CA ILE A 70 -15.94 14.28 20.32
C ILE A 70 -16.09 13.07 21.25
N ALA A 71 -16.39 13.30 22.54
CA ALA A 71 -16.60 12.21 23.50
C ALA A 71 -17.80 11.30 23.16
N ALA A 72 -18.76 11.81 22.38
CA ALA A 72 -19.99 11.09 22.03
C ALA A 72 -20.08 10.69 20.55
N ASN A 73 -19.16 11.14 19.69
CA ASN A 73 -19.20 10.90 18.25
C ASN A 73 -17.80 10.59 17.71
N SER A 74 -17.74 9.94 16.53
CA SER A 74 -16.47 9.73 15.83
C SER A 74 -15.89 11.06 15.33
N ILE A 75 -14.57 11.15 15.31
CA ILE A 75 -13.84 12.31 14.79
C ILE A 75 -14.26 12.61 13.33
N ASP A 76 -14.34 11.59 12.49
CA ASP A 76 -14.74 11.73 11.08
C ASP A 76 -16.14 12.31 10.93
N ALA A 77 -17.10 11.90 11.80
CA ALA A 77 -18.45 12.44 11.76
C ALA A 77 -18.49 13.95 12.05
N LEU A 78 -17.61 14.42 12.96
CA LEU A 78 -17.52 15.82 13.34
C LEU A 78 -16.69 16.67 12.36
N ALA A 79 -15.63 16.07 11.80
CA ALA A 79 -14.78 16.72 10.81
C ALA A 79 -15.42 16.78 9.42
N LYS A 80 -16.53 16.04 9.19
CA LYS A 80 -17.18 15.98 7.88
C LYS A 80 -17.55 17.34 7.35
N ASN A 81 -17.00 17.69 6.17
CA ASN A 81 -17.29 18.95 5.50
C ASN A 81 -18.64 18.90 4.78
N HIS A 82 -19.69 19.44 5.41
CA HIS A 82 -21.02 19.48 4.84
C HIS A 82 -21.16 20.36 3.60
N GLN A 83 -20.24 21.31 3.39
CA GLN A 83 -20.22 22.12 2.18
C GLN A 83 -19.80 21.30 0.95
N ASN A 84 -18.96 20.27 1.16
CA ASN A 84 -18.56 19.30 0.14
C ASN A 84 -19.55 18.12 -0.02
N ALA A 85 -20.61 18.07 0.81
CA ALA A 85 -21.61 17.01 0.79
C ALA A 85 -22.71 17.19 -0.27
N ARG A 86 -22.44 17.87 -1.37
CA ARG A 86 -23.38 18.07 -2.50
C ARG A 86 -23.71 16.74 -3.19
N ALA A 87 -24.73 16.74 -4.04
CA ALA A 87 -25.04 15.60 -4.90
C ALA A 87 -23.80 15.21 -5.71
N LEU A 88 -23.43 13.95 -5.63
CA LEU A 88 -22.26 13.43 -6.34
C LEU A 88 -22.59 13.35 -7.83
N ASP A 89 -21.83 14.06 -8.65
CA ASP A 89 -21.90 13.90 -10.09
C ASP A 89 -21.25 12.58 -10.52
N THR A 90 -22.06 11.68 -11.09
CA THR A 90 -21.66 10.34 -11.54
C THR A 90 -21.46 10.23 -13.05
N TYR A 91 -21.57 11.33 -13.79
CA TYR A 91 -21.26 11.38 -15.21
C TYR A 91 -19.75 11.31 -15.46
N PHE A 92 -19.35 10.64 -16.51
CA PHE A 92 -17.96 10.55 -17.00
C PHE A 92 -17.94 10.66 -18.52
N SER A 93 -17.12 11.55 -19.05
CA SER A 93 -16.94 11.75 -20.49
C SER A 93 -16.23 10.56 -21.17
N VAL A 94 -15.44 9.80 -20.40
CA VAL A 94 -14.77 8.58 -20.86
C VAL A 94 -15.01 7.48 -19.83
N GLU A 95 -15.72 6.43 -20.20
CA GLU A 95 -16.02 5.29 -19.33
C GLU A 95 -15.88 3.97 -20.11
N THR A 96 -15.18 3.01 -19.53
CA THR A 96 -15.03 1.66 -20.08
C THR A 96 -16.31 0.83 -19.86
N PRO A 97 -16.55 -0.25 -20.64
CA PRO A 97 -17.72 -1.12 -20.43
C PRO A 97 -17.81 -1.66 -18.99
N LYS A 98 -19.00 -1.60 -18.41
CA LYS A 98 -19.28 -2.10 -17.04
C LYS A 98 -19.17 -3.63 -17.01
N GLN A 99 -18.71 -4.13 -15.86
CA GLN A 99 -18.66 -5.55 -15.52
C GLN A 99 -19.28 -5.79 -14.16
N SER A 100 -19.51 -7.08 -13.81
CA SER A 100 -19.91 -7.46 -12.44
C SER A 100 -18.85 -7.01 -11.43
N ILE A 101 -19.31 -6.54 -10.28
CA ILE A 101 -18.44 -6.16 -9.17
C ILE A 101 -18.05 -7.41 -8.38
N THR A 102 -16.77 -7.51 -8.05
CA THR A 102 -16.21 -8.58 -7.23
C THR A 102 -16.17 -8.20 -5.76
N ASP A 103 -16.00 -9.21 -4.88
CA ASP A 103 -15.93 -9.00 -3.44
C ASP A 103 -14.79 -9.85 -2.84
N GLN A 104 -13.73 -9.20 -2.35
CA GLN A 104 -12.59 -9.87 -1.71
C GLN A 104 -12.86 -10.27 -0.26
N GLN A 105 -13.98 -9.85 0.30
CA GLN A 105 -14.35 -10.08 1.69
C GLN A 105 -13.27 -9.62 2.68
N SER A 106 -13.05 -10.41 3.74
CA SER A 106 -12.01 -10.14 4.77
C SER A 106 -10.64 -10.72 4.38
N SER A 107 -10.12 -10.27 3.23
CA SER A 107 -8.80 -10.69 2.71
C SER A 107 -8.01 -9.53 2.13
N GLY A 108 -6.68 -9.62 2.07
CA GLY A 108 -5.78 -8.63 1.45
C GLY A 108 -5.56 -8.85 -0.05
N ARG A 109 -6.47 -9.53 -0.75
CA ARG A 109 -6.31 -9.94 -2.16
C ARG A 109 -6.73 -8.88 -3.19
N CYS A 110 -6.88 -7.61 -2.80
CA CYS A 110 -7.28 -6.51 -3.70
C CYS A 110 -6.45 -6.47 -5.00
N TRP A 111 -5.16 -6.73 -4.91
CA TRP A 111 -4.25 -6.78 -6.04
C TRP A 111 -4.61 -7.86 -7.06
N MET A 112 -5.03 -9.03 -6.58
CA MET A 112 -5.42 -10.18 -7.41
C MET A 112 -6.77 -9.92 -8.07
N PHE A 113 -7.76 -9.45 -7.30
CA PHE A 113 -9.07 -9.06 -7.84
C PHE A 113 -8.93 -7.99 -8.92
N SER A 114 -8.16 -6.92 -8.65
CA SER A 114 -7.95 -5.83 -9.61
C SER A 114 -7.22 -6.30 -10.88
N GLY A 115 -6.17 -7.12 -10.74
CA GLY A 115 -5.43 -7.65 -11.88
C GLY A 115 -6.29 -8.57 -12.75
N LEU A 116 -7.05 -9.50 -12.14
CA LEU A 116 -7.97 -10.39 -12.86
C LEU A 116 -9.13 -9.62 -13.50
N ASN A 117 -9.61 -8.53 -12.89
CA ASN A 117 -10.61 -7.65 -13.48
C ASN A 117 -10.10 -6.97 -14.75
N VAL A 118 -8.82 -6.58 -14.82
CA VAL A 118 -8.20 -6.07 -16.05
C VAL A 118 -8.18 -7.16 -17.13
N LEU A 119 -7.74 -8.38 -16.79
CA LEU A 119 -7.66 -9.48 -17.76
C LEU A 119 -9.04 -9.88 -18.31
N ARG A 120 -10.06 -10.03 -17.45
CA ARG A 120 -11.42 -10.36 -17.89
C ARG A 120 -12.06 -9.25 -18.72
N SER A 121 -11.72 -7.98 -18.44
CA SER A 121 -12.17 -6.83 -19.23
C SER A 121 -11.60 -6.88 -20.64
N ASN A 122 -10.33 -7.21 -20.79
CA ASN A 122 -9.69 -7.37 -22.10
C ASN A 122 -10.33 -8.51 -22.89
N LEU A 123 -10.61 -9.65 -22.25
CA LEU A 123 -11.32 -10.78 -22.84
C LEU A 123 -12.74 -10.42 -23.27
N ALA A 124 -13.52 -9.78 -22.40
CA ALA A 124 -14.88 -9.35 -22.70
C ALA A 124 -14.94 -8.40 -23.91
N ARG A 125 -13.97 -7.50 -23.99
CA ARG A 125 -13.85 -6.57 -25.14
C ARG A 125 -13.50 -7.30 -26.45
N ARG A 126 -12.61 -8.31 -26.39
CA ARG A 126 -12.18 -9.08 -27.57
C ARG A 126 -13.29 -10.03 -28.08
N ASP A 127 -13.91 -10.76 -27.17
CA ASP A 127 -14.73 -11.92 -27.50
C ASP A 127 -16.22 -11.75 -27.12
N SER A 128 -16.62 -10.62 -26.53
CA SER A 128 -17.99 -10.37 -26.06
C SER A 128 -18.51 -11.48 -25.13
N VAL A 129 -17.67 -11.91 -24.18
CA VAL A 129 -17.99 -12.92 -23.16
C VAL A 129 -18.06 -12.29 -21.78
N SER A 130 -18.86 -12.89 -20.90
CA SER A 130 -18.90 -12.58 -19.47
C SER A 130 -18.26 -13.71 -18.70
N ILE A 131 -17.23 -13.38 -17.89
CA ILE A 131 -16.51 -14.33 -17.07
C ILE A 131 -15.99 -13.65 -15.81
N GLU A 132 -15.88 -14.42 -14.75
CA GLU A 132 -15.03 -14.13 -13.59
C GLU A 132 -13.99 -15.24 -13.46
N PHE A 133 -12.73 -14.85 -13.25
CA PHE A 133 -11.65 -15.80 -12.98
C PHE A 133 -11.62 -16.14 -11.49
N SER A 134 -11.25 -17.37 -11.15
CA SER A 134 -11.12 -17.82 -9.76
C SER A 134 -9.94 -17.15 -9.07
N GLN A 135 -10.23 -16.33 -8.08
CA GLN A 135 -9.21 -15.77 -7.20
C GLN A 135 -8.69 -16.85 -6.24
N ALA A 136 -9.55 -17.74 -5.75
CA ALA A 136 -9.16 -18.87 -4.89
C ALA A 136 -8.10 -19.75 -5.54
N TYR A 137 -8.21 -20.01 -6.85
CA TYR A 137 -7.22 -20.80 -7.60
C TYR A 137 -5.85 -20.15 -7.62
N LEU A 138 -5.75 -18.88 -8.03
CA LEU A 138 -4.47 -18.18 -8.05
C LEU A 138 -3.92 -17.93 -6.65
N PHE A 139 -4.79 -17.68 -5.66
CA PHE A 139 -4.38 -17.47 -4.29
C PHE A 139 -3.78 -18.74 -3.66
N PHE A 140 -4.26 -19.94 -4.03
CA PHE A 140 -3.64 -21.19 -3.61
C PHE A 140 -2.17 -21.24 -4.03
N TRP A 141 -1.90 -20.95 -5.29
CA TRP A 141 -0.54 -20.96 -5.84
C TRP A 141 0.31 -19.83 -5.29
N ASP A 142 -0.27 -18.63 -5.10
CA ASP A 142 0.39 -17.51 -4.45
C ASP A 142 0.93 -17.88 -3.06
N GLN A 143 0.08 -18.48 -2.23
CA GLN A 143 0.47 -18.85 -0.86
C GLN A 143 1.53 -19.96 -0.84
N LEU A 144 1.46 -20.93 -1.75
CA LEU A 144 2.47 -21.99 -1.87
C LEU A 144 3.82 -21.42 -2.36
N GLU A 145 3.79 -20.54 -3.34
CA GLU A 145 5.00 -19.89 -3.88
C GLU A 145 5.65 -18.95 -2.88
N LYS A 146 4.87 -18.15 -2.15
CA LYS A 146 5.38 -17.32 -1.06
C LYS A 146 6.00 -18.18 0.06
N ALA A 147 5.40 -19.32 0.38
CA ALA A 147 6.00 -20.28 1.31
C ALA A 147 7.36 -20.80 0.79
N ASN A 148 7.45 -21.13 -0.50
CA ASN A 148 8.71 -21.52 -1.13
C ASN A 148 9.73 -20.37 -1.14
N LEU A 149 9.30 -19.15 -1.48
CA LEU A 149 10.15 -17.94 -1.47
C LEU A 149 10.74 -17.70 -0.08
N MET A 150 9.91 -17.76 0.96
CA MET A 150 10.34 -17.62 2.36
C MET A 150 11.35 -18.69 2.74
N LEU A 151 11.05 -19.97 2.54
CA LEU A 151 11.94 -21.07 2.94
C LEU A 151 13.27 -21.02 2.17
N GLN A 152 13.24 -20.69 0.87
CA GLN A 152 14.46 -20.53 0.09
C GLN A 152 15.27 -19.31 0.54
N GLY A 153 14.62 -18.15 0.78
CA GLY A 153 15.29 -16.97 1.30
C GLY A 153 15.97 -17.21 2.66
N ILE A 154 15.34 -18.01 3.53
CA ILE A 154 15.96 -18.45 4.79
C ILE A 154 17.19 -19.33 4.55
N ILE A 155 17.16 -20.25 3.59
CA ILE A 155 18.33 -21.05 3.21
C ILE A 155 19.45 -20.17 2.68
N ASP A 156 19.15 -19.26 1.77
CA ASP A 156 20.10 -18.35 1.13
C ASP A 156 20.79 -17.43 2.15
N THR A 157 20.05 -17.03 3.19
CA THR A 157 20.52 -16.15 4.26
C THR A 157 20.96 -16.88 5.53
N ALA A 158 20.98 -18.23 5.54
CA ALA A 158 21.20 -19.03 6.76
C ALA A 158 22.55 -18.78 7.46
N LYS A 159 23.56 -18.27 6.74
CA LYS A 159 24.88 -17.91 7.32
C LYS A 159 24.88 -16.58 8.07
N LYS A 160 23.85 -15.74 7.86
CA LYS A 160 23.69 -14.48 8.57
C LYS A 160 23.06 -14.71 9.95
N PRO A 161 23.33 -13.83 10.95
CA PRO A 161 22.67 -13.92 12.24
C PRO A 161 21.14 -13.75 12.10
N ILE A 162 20.39 -14.24 13.09
CA ILE A 162 18.92 -14.22 13.02
C ILE A 162 18.34 -12.81 13.07
N ASP A 163 19.07 -11.86 13.66
CA ASP A 163 18.73 -10.44 13.76
C ASP A 163 19.22 -9.58 12.56
N ASP A 164 19.85 -10.23 11.54
CA ASP A 164 20.11 -9.55 10.27
C ASP A 164 18.78 -9.14 9.62
N GLN A 165 18.70 -7.91 9.14
CA GLN A 165 17.48 -7.30 8.60
C GLN A 165 16.84 -8.14 7.47
N ARG A 166 17.65 -8.74 6.59
CA ARG A 166 17.15 -9.62 5.51
C ARG A 166 16.58 -10.93 6.03
N VAL A 167 17.16 -11.49 7.10
CA VAL A 167 16.59 -12.68 7.77
C VAL A 167 15.28 -12.34 8.44
N GLN A 168 15.24 -11.19 9.14
CA GLN A 168 14.03 -10.69 9.80
C GLN A 168 12.89 -10.44 8.79
N PHE A 169 13.20 -9.94 7.60
CA PHE A 169 12.21 -9.74 6.54
C PHE A 169 11.42 -11.01 6.25
N PHE A 170 12.09 -12.17 6.04
CA PHE A 170 11.42 -13.44 5.78
C PHE A 170 10.65 -14.00 6.97
N PHE A 171 11.10 -13.75 8.19
CA PHE A 171 10.40 -14.24 9.39
C PHE A 171 9.25 -13.32 9.82
N LYS A 172 9.28 -12.02 9.51
CA LYS A 172 8.26 -11.05 9.91
C LYS A 172 6.91 -11.39 9.28
N ASP A 173 6.86 -11.55 7.97
CA ASP A 173 5.66 -11.93 7.22
C ASP A 173 5.95 -13.07 6.22
N PRO A 174 5.94 -14.34 6.66
CA PRO A 174 6.26 -15.50 5.81
C PRO A 174 5.37 -15.65 4.58
N ILE A 175 4.08 -15.38 4.73
CA ILE A 175 3.08 -15.39 3.65
C ILE A 175 2.02 -14.30 3.91
N GLY A 176 2.19 -13.14 3.32
CA GLY A 176 1.14 -12.12 3.26
C GLY A 176 0.07 -12.48 2.23
N ASP A 177 -1.16 -11.97 2.38
CA ASP A 177 -2.18 -12.06 1.34
C ASP A 177 -2.22 -10.85 0.40
N GLY A 178 -1.43 -9.82 0.71
CA GLY A 178 -1.14 -8.68 -0.17
C GLY A 178 -0.26 -9.04 -1.37
N GLY A 179 -0.15 -8.12 -2.32
CA GLY A 179 0.72 -8.29 -3.49
C GLY A 179 0.56 -7.21 -4.54
N THR A 180 1.11 -7.50 -5.71
CA THR A 180 1.19 -6.57 -6.83
C THR A 180 0.80 -7.24 -8.16
N PHE A 181 0.71 -6.46 -9.24
CA PHE A 181 0.33 -6.98 -10.55
C PHE A 181 1.33 -8.01 -11.12
N CYS A 182 2.63 -7.91 -10.77
CA CYS A 182 3.60 -8.92 -11.19
C CYS A 182 3.26 -10.30 -10.61
N GLY A 183 2.68 -10.37 -9.41
CA GLY A 183 2.15 -11.62 -8.88
C GLY A 183 1.03 -12.20 -9.73
N VAL A 184 0.10 -11.37 -10.23
CA VAL A 184 -0.97 -11.85 -11.12
C VAL A 184 -0.39 -12.40 -12.42
N SER A 185 0.55 -11.67 -13.05
CA SER A 185 1.16 -12.10 -14.30
C SER A 185 1.98 -13.38 -14.16
N ASP A 186 2.86 -13.44 -13.16
CA ASP A 186 3.74 -14.60 -12.95
C ASP A 186 2.94 -15.87 -12.61
N LEU A 187 1.94 -15.75 -11.72
CA LEU A 187 1.10 -16.89 -11.32
C LEU A 187 0.21 -17.37 -12.48
N ALA A 188 -0.38 -16.45 -13.23
CA ALA A 188 -1.23 -16.81 -14.37
C ALA A 188 -0.41 -17.47 -15.51
N GLU A 189 0.81 -17.00 -15.78
CA GLU A 189 1.71 -17.62 -16.75
C GLU A 189 2.21 -18.99 -16.31
N LYS A 190 2.52 -19.16 -15.02
CA LYS A 190 3.08 -20.39 -14.47
C LYS A 190 2.03 -21.48 -14.23
N TYR A 191 0.87 -21.12 -13.69
CA TYR A 191 -0.18 -22.06 -13.26
C TYR A 191 -1.45 -22.01 -14.09
N GLY A 192 -1.62 -21.01 -14.94
CA GLY A 192 -2.82 -20.82 -15.74
C GLY A 192 -3.94 -20.10 -14.99
N LEU A 193 -5.12 -20.11 -15.59
CA LEU A 193 -6.34 -19.51 -15.06
C LEU A 193 -7.48 -20.53 -15.08
N VAL A 194 -8.45 -20.35 -14.19
CA VAL A 194 -9.70 -21.10 -14.20
C VAL A 194 -10.89 -20.15 -13.95
N PRO A 195 -12.11 -20.48 -14.44
CA PRO A 195 -13.32 -19.73 -14.10
C PRO A 195 -13.66 -19.83 -12.60
N ALA A 196 -14.32 -18.82 -12.05
CA ALA A 196 -14.71 -18.78 -10.64
C ALA A 196 -15.68 -19.90 -10.24
N ASP A 197 -16.55 -20.32 -11.15
CA ASP A 197 -17.49 -21.43 -10.93
C ASP A 197 -16.81 -22.83 -10.94
N VAL A 198 -15.58 -22.93 -11.43
CA VAL A 198 -14.79 -24.17 -11.42
C VAL A 198 -14.05 -24.37 -10.10
N MET A 199 -13.51 -23.29 -9.53
CA MET A 199 -12.92 -23.29 -8.19
C MET A 199 -13.41 -22.05 -7.43
N PRO A 200 -14.55 -22.15 -6.74
CA PRO A 200 -15.15 -21.02 -6.03
C PRO A 200 -14.38 -20.69 -4.74
N GLU A 201 -14.70 -19.53 -4.18
CA GLU A 201 -14.17 -19.11 -2.88
C GLU A 201 -14.59 -20.07 -1.76
N SER A 202 -13.73 -20.25 -0.79
CA SER A 202 -13.98 -20.97 0.46
C SER A 202 -14.15 -19.98 1.61
N TYR A 203 -14.64 -20.45 2.76
CA TYR A 203 -14.67 -19.61 3.96
C TYR A 203 -13.29 -19.03 4.32
N SER A 204 -12.22 -19.82 4.14
CA SER A 204 -10.86 -19.38 4.48
C SER A 204 -10.25 -18.45 3.44
N SER A 205 -10.65 -18.53 2.17
CA SER A 205 -10.23 -17.52 1.19
C SER A 205 -10.98 -16.19 1.37
N ASP A 206 -12.21 -16.23 1.82
CA ASP A 206 -12.98 -15.03 2.21
C ASP A 206 -12.53 -14.43 3.56
N ASN A 207 -11.85 -15.23 4.41
CA ASN A 207 -11.40 -14.85 5.75
C ASN A 207 -9.97 -15.36 6.00
N THR A 208 -8.98 -14.76 5.35
CA THR A 208 -7.61 -15.29 5.24
C THR A 208 -6.81 -15.29 6.54
N SER A 209 -7.09 -14.38 7.47
CA SER A 209 -6.24 -14.10 8.65
C SER A 209 -5.89 -15.33 9.48
N LYS A 210 -6.85 -16.24 9.76
CA LYS A 210 -6.60 -17.41 10.62
C LYS A 210 -5.78 -18.46 9.92
N ALA A 211 -6.10 -18.79 8.67
CA ALA A 211 -5.34 -19.77 7.88
C ALA A 211 -3.90 -19.27 7.68
N ARG A 212 -3.73 -18.01 7.28
CA ARG A 212 -2.43 -17.36 7.12
C ARG A 212 -1.60 -17.39 8.41
N ALA A 213 -2.18 -17.07 9.56
CA ALA A 213 -1.47 -17.09 10.83
C ALA A 213 -0.93 -18.50 11.18
N LEU A 214 -1.71 -19.54 10.95
CA LEU A 214 -1.30 -20.94 11.22
C LEU A 214 -0.20 -21.41 10.26
N VAL A 215 -0.34 -21.12 8.96
CA VAL A 215 0.69 -21.45 7.95
C VAL A 215 1.97 -20.65 8.23
N SER A 216 1.88 -19.36 8.53
CA SER A 216 3.04 -18.52 8.89
C SER A 216 3.77 -19.04 10.15
N SER A 217 3.02 -19.49 11.17
CA SER A 217 3.63 -20.11 12.36
C SER A 217 4.42 -21.36 12.00
N LYS A 218 3.85 -22.20 11.13
CA LYS A 218 4.52 -23.44 10.66
C LYS A 218 5.75 -23.15 9.80
N LEU A 219 5.68 -22.15 8.95
CA LEU A 219 6.82 -21.72 8.13
C LEU A 219 7.96 -21.16 8.98
N ARG A 220 7.66 -20.43 10.06
CA ARG A 220 8.69 -19.97 11.01
C ARG A 220 9.42 -21.13 11.67
N GLU A 221 8.69 -22.15 12.12
CA GLU A 221 9.27 -23.40 12.63
C GLU A 221 10.18 -24.07 11.60
N TYR A 222 9.72 -24.20 10.35
CA TYR A 222 10.51 -24.78 9.26
C TYR A 222 11.73 -23.94 8.92
N GLY A 223 11.61 -22.62 8.92
CA GLY A 223 12.73 -21.71 8.70
C GLY A 223 13.85 -21.94 9.73
N LEU A 224 13.51 -22.10 11.02
CA LEU A 224 14.49 -22.44 12.06
C LEU A 224 15.15 -23.81 11.81
N GLN A 225 14.35 -24.83 11.49
CA GLN A 225 14.88 -26.17 11.17
C GLN A 225 15.85 -26.17 9.98
N LEU A 226 15.54 -25.39 8.93
CA LEU A 226 16.43 -25.25 7.77
C LEU A 226 17.73 -24.53 8.14
N ARG A 227 17.68 -23.49 8.98
CA ARG A 227 18.88 -22.82 9.49
C ARG A 227 19.74 -23.78 10.31
N ASP A 228 19.15 -24.62 11.18
CA ASP A 228 19.86 -25.62 11.96
C ASP A 228 20.54 -26.67 11.06
N MET A 229 19.86 -27.09 9.98
CA MET A 229 20.45 -28.02 8.99
C MET A 229 21.67 -27.40 8.29
N VAL A 230 21.60 -26.10 7.91
CA VAL A 230 22.74 -25.40 7.32
C VAL A 230 23.88 -25.25 8.33
N ALA A 231 23.59 -24.87 9.58
CA ALA A 231 24.57 -24.80 10.66
C ALA A 231 25.26 -26.14 10.94
N ALA A 232 24.49 -27.23 10.89
CA ALA A 232 24.97 -28.60 11.01
C ALA A 232 25.70 -29.12 9.74
N LYS A 233 25.90 -28.27 8.72
CA LYS A 233 26.58 -28.60 7.45
C LYS A 233 25.95 -29.81 6.73
N LYS A 234 24.62 -29.98 6.79
CA LYS A 234 23.91 -31.00 6.00
C LYS A 234 24.11 -30.73 4.52
N SER A 235 24.05 -31.79 3.70
CA SER A 235 24.21 -31.68 2.26
C SER A 235 23.08 -30.80 1.63
N SER A 236 23.38 -30.13 0.52
CA SER A 236 22.35 -29.37 -0.24
C SER A 236 21.18 -30.28 -0.67
N ALA A 237 21.46 -31.56 -0.97
CA ALA A 237 20.44 -32.56 -1.29
C ALA A 237 19.51 -32.85 -0.10
N ASP A 238 20.05 -32.99 1.11
CA ASP A 238 19.24 -33.20 2.32
C ASP A 238 18.39 -32.01 2.65
N ILE A 239 18.94 -30.78 2.52
CA ILE A 239 18.22 -29.52 2.74
C ILE A 239 17.08 -29.39 1.70
N ALA A 240 17.35 -29.64 0.42
CA ALA A 240 16.32 -29.63 -0.63
C ALA A 240 15.21 -30.65 -0.37
N LYS A 241 15.56 -31.87 0.04
CA LYS A 241 14.59 -32.90 0.41
C LYS A 241 13.75 -32.50 1.63
N ALA A 242 14.35 -31.86 2.63
CA ALA A 242 13.64 -31.35 3.78
C ALA A 242 12.65 -30.22 3.36
N LYS A 243 13.10 -29.24 2.58
CA LYS A 243 12.26 -28.15 2.04
C LYS A 243 11.06 -28.70 1.26
N THR A 244 11.27 -29.70 0.38
CA THR A 244 10.19 -30.32 -0.38
C THR A 244 9.15 -30.98 0.53
N ARG A 245 9.56 -31.68 1.59
CA ARG A 245 8.63 -32.26 2.58
C ARG A 245 7.85 -31.17 3.33
N MET A 246 8.51 -30.09 3.71
CA MET A 246 7.88 -28.95 4.38
C MET A 246 6.82 -28.29 3.47
N LEU A 247 7.15 -28.05 2.21
CA LEU A 247 6.21 -27.53 1.22
C LEU A 247 5.04 -28.49 0.97
N SER A 248 5.27 -29.80 0.96
CA SER A 248 4.18 -30.80 0.85
C SER A 248 3.20 -30.70 2.01
N GLN A 249 3.67 -30.43 3.23
CA GLN A 249 2.77 -30.23 4.38
C GLN A 249 2.02 -28.89 4.28
N ILE A 250 2.68 -27.82 3.83
CA ILE A 250 1.99 -26.52 3.54
C ILE A 250 0.93 -26.70 2.47
N TYR A 251 1.24 -27.41 1.38
CA TYR A 251 0.28 -27.74 0.32
C TYR A 251 -0.98 -28.42 0.90
N GLY A 252 -0.81 -29.41 1.78
CA GLY A 252 -1.93 -30.08 2.45
C GLY A 252 -2.76 -29.10 3.32
N MET A 253 -2.11 -28.17 4.05
CA MET A 253 -2.83 -27.13 4.80
C MET A 253 -3.64 -26.20 3.87
N LEU A 254 -3.07 -25.82 2.74
CA LEU A 254 -3.75 -24.99 1.73
C LEU A 254 -4.91 -25.73 1.08
N GLN A 255 -4.77 -27.04 0.77
CA GLN A 255 -5.88 -27.86 0.26
C GLN A 255 -7.08 -27.89 1.21
N LEU A 256 -6.81 -28.04 2.52
CA LEU A 256 -7.87 -28.07 3.54
C LEU A 256 -8.57 -26.72 3.73
N THR A 257 -7.89 -25.61 3.44
CA THR A 257 -8.42 -24.26 3.69
C THR A 257 -8.97 -23.58 2.44
N LEU A 258 -8.32 -23.77 1.29
CA LEU A 258 -8.64 -23.08 0.04
C LEU A 258 -9.29 -24.00 -1.02
N GLY A 259 -9.27 -25.31 -0.79
CA GLY A 259 -9.69 -26.31 -1.78
C GLY A 259 -8.51 -26.87 -2.58
N THR A 260 -8.77 -27.93 -3.34
CA THR A 260 -7.77 -28.57 -4.20
C THR A 260 -7.78 -27.93 -5.59
N PRO A 261 -6.65 -27.39 -6.08
CA PRO A 261 -6.57 -26.87 -7.44
C PRO A 261 -6.93 -27.94 -8.48
N VAL A 262 -7.75 -27.56 -9.47
CA VAL A 262 -8.18 -28.46 -10.53
C VAL A 262 -7.06 -28.70 -11.54
N GLU A 263 -6.92 -29.91 -12.05
CA GLU A 263 -5.97 -30.25 -13.12
C GLU A 263 -6.60 -30.10 -14.49
N THR A 264 -7.89 -30.48 -14.63
CA THR A 264 -8.69 -30.32 -15.84
C THR A 264 -10.13 -29.93 -15.48
N PHE A 265 -10.81 -29.26 -16.40
CA PHE A 265 -12.19 -28.88 -16.24
C PHE A 265 -12.89 -28.70 -17.59
N ARG A 266 -14.22 -28.76 -17.60
CA ARG A 266 -15.01 -28.44 -18.79
C ARG A 266 -15.66 -27.07 -18.63
N TYR A 267 -15.57 -26.25 -19.66
CA TYR A 267 -16.12 -24.90 -19.64
C TYR A 267 -16.71 -24.50 -21.00
N ALA A 268 -17.81 -23.74 -20.95
CA ALA A 268 -18.42 -23.08 -22.10
C ALA A 268 -18.48 -21.57 -21.82
N PHE A 269 -17.88 -20.75 -22.66
CA PHE A 269 -18.00 -19.30 -22.55
C PHE A 269 -19.46 -18.86 -22.72
N LYS A 270 -19.86 -17.92 -21.89
CA LYS A 270 -21.20 -17.34 -21.87
C LYS A 270 -21.16 -15.89 -22.35
N ASP A 271 -22.22 -15.45 -22.99
CA ASP A 271 -22.45 -14.04 -23.29
C ASP A 271 -22.94 -13.28 -22.04
N LYS A 272 -23.22 -11.99 -22.19
CA LYS A 272 -23.74 -11.12 -21.11
C LYS A 272 -25.07 -11.57 -20.54
N ASP A 273 -25.87 -12.35 -21.30
CA ASP A 273 -27.18 -12.86 -20.91
C ASP A 273 -27.08 -14.28 -20.31
N GLY A 274 -25.87 -14.80 -20.12
CA GLY A 274 -25.59 -16.11 -19.54
C GLY A 274 -25.75 -17.27 -20.51
N LYS A 275 -25.99 -17.03 -21.81
CA LYS A 275 -26.14 -18.07 -22.82
C LYS A 275 -24.78 -18.56 -23.31
N ALA A 276 -24.61 -19.87 -23.38
CA ALA A 276 -23.38 -20.46 -23.92
C ALA A 276 -23.18 -20.11 -25.40
N LYS A 277 -21.99 -19.62 -25.75
CA LYS A 277 -21.60 -19.25 -27.12
C LYS A 277 -21.16 -20.45 -27.96
N ALA A 278 -20.74 -21.52 -27.30
CA ALA A 278 -20.31 -22.78 -27.93
C ALA A 278 -20.49 -23.94 -26.94
N PRO A 279 -20.48 -25.21 -27.40
CA PRO A 279 -20.44 -26.37 -26.51
C PRO A 279 -19.25 -26.31 -25.55
N ALA A 280 -19.41 -26.85 -24.34
CA ALA A 280 -18.32 -26.95 -23.37
C ALA A 280 -17.19 -27.82 -23.90
N LYS A 281 -15.96 -27.33 -23.78
CA LYS A 281 -14.76 -28.07 -24.12
C LYS A 281 -13.90 -28.30 -22.89
N GLU A 282 -13.00 -29.28 -22.94
CA GLU A 282 -12.08 -29.58 -21.86
C GLU A 282 -10.84 -28.69 -21.92
N TYR A 283 -10.39 -28.25 -20.73
CA TYR A 283 -9.22 -27.41 -20.53
C TYR A 283 -8.35 -27.92 -19.39
N THR A 284 -7.06 -27.71 -19.50
CA THR A 284 -6.17 -27.50 -18.36
C THR A 284 -6.13 -26.00 -18.02
N PRO A 285 -5.77 -25.60 -16.79
CA PRO A 285 -5.63 -24.18 -16.45
C PRO A 285 -4.71 -23.39 -17.40
N LEU A 286 -3.60 -24.01 -17.83
CA LEU A 286 -2.67 -23.40 -18.80
C LEU A 286 -3.25 -23.28 -20.22
N SER A 287 -4.01 -24.29 -20.69
CA SER A 287 -4.66 -24.20 -22.00
C SER A 287 -5.77 -23.16 -22.01
N PHE A 288 -6.46 -23.03 -20.89
CA PHE A 288 -7.47 -21.98 -20.69
C PHE A 288 -6.83 -20.59 -20.67
N TYR A 289 -5.74 -20.40 -19.91
CA TYR A 289 -4.96 -19.17 -19.93
C TYR A 289 -4.58 -18.75 -21.35
N LYS A 290 -4.02 -19.67 -22.14
CA LYS A 290 -3.62 -19.40 -23.53
C LYS A 290 -4.81 -18.95 -24.40
N GLU A 291 -6.00 -19.50 -24.20
CA GLU A 291 -7.20 -19.12 -24.95
C GLU A 291 -7.71 -17.75 -24.50
N VAL A 292 -7.78 -17.48 -23.20
CA VAL A 292 -8.40 -16.25 -22.68
C VAL A 292 -7.49 -15.04 -22.73
N VAL A 293 -6.17 -15.21 -22.57
CA VAL A 293 -5.19 -14.12 -22.60
C VAL A 293 -4.53 -13.99 -23.97
N GLY A 294 -4.20 -15.10 -24.60
CA GLY A 294 -3.66 -15.14 -25.98
C GLY A 294 -2.16 -14.96 -26.09
N GLY A 295 -1.43 -14.78 -24.98
CA GLY A 295 0.03 -14.61 -24.99
C GLY A 295 0.59 -14.30 -23.60
N PRO A 296 1.88 -14.01 -23.47
CA PRO A 296 2.45 -13.62 -22.20
C PRO A 296 1.90 -12.26 -21.75
N ILE A 297 1.67 -12.12 -20.44
CA ILE A 297 1.32 -10.85 -19.79
C ILE A 297 2.61 -10.08 -19.52
N ASN A 298 3.61 -10.79 -18.98
CA ASN A 298 4.93 -10.21 -18.71
C ASN A 298 5.54 -9.63 -19.97
N GLY A 299 6.09 -8.43 -19.87
CA GLY A 299 6.68 -7.71 -21.00
C GLY A 299 5.69 -6.93 -21.89
N THR A 300 4.36 -7.08 -21.71
CA THR A 300 3.36 -6.29 -22.46
C THR A 300 2.94 -5.01 -21.74
N PHE A 301 3.14 -4.94 -20.43
CA PHE A 301 2.79 -3.80 -19.58
C PHE A 301 4.04 -3.08 -19.06
N ILE A 302 3.85 -1.81 -18.70
CA ILE A 302 4.76 -1.03 -17.86
C ILE A 302 4.09 -0.80 -16.51
N MET A 303 4.89 -0.93 -15.46
CA MET A 303 4.53 -0.54 -14.12
C MET A 303 5.10 0.86 -13.87
N ALA A 304 4.21 1.84 -13.70
CA ALA A 304 4.56 3.21 -13.36
C ALA A 304 4.20 3.50 -11.90
N MET A 305 5.02 4.32 -11.24
CA MET A 305 4.74 4.83 -9.89
C MET A 305 4.97 6.33 -9.82
N ASN A 306 4.29 6.97 -8.86
CA ASN A 306 4.60 8.33 -8.46
C ASN A 306 5.17 8.32 -7.03
N ASP A 307 6.49 8.43 -6.94
CA ASP A 307 7.23 8.63 -5.69
C ASP A 307 8.03 9.93 -5.76
N PRO A 308 7.51 11.05 -5.25
CA PRO A 308 8.18 12.35 -5.35
C PRO A 308 9.47 12.46 -4.51
N ARG A 309 9.82 11.45 -3.72
CA ARG A 309 11.10 11.40 -2.98
C ARG A 309 12.27 11.02 -3.89
N ARG A 310 11.99 10.45 -5.07
CA ARG A 310 12.98 9.87 -5.98
C ARG A 310 12.98 10.59 -7.33
N PRO A 311 14.14 10.63 -8.02
CA PRO A 311 14.20 11.15 -9.39
C PRO A 311 13.18 10.50 -10.33
N TYR A 312 12.48 11.32 -11.09
CA TYR A 312 11.59 10.87 -12.15
C TYR A 312 12.37 10.37 -13.38
N TYR A 313 11.68 9.62 -14.24
CA TYR A 313 12.21 8.99 -15.46
C TYR A 313 13.38 8.04 -15.19
N LYS A 314 13.39 7.44 -14.00
CA LYS A 314 14.30 6.36 -13.62
C LYS A 314 13.53 5.11 -13.28
N THR A 315 14.17 3.97 -13.54
CA THR A 315 13.63 2.66 -13.20
C THR A 315 14.14 2.23 -11.83
N TYR A 316 13.25 1.69 -11.04
CA TYR A 316 13.49 1.15 -9.71
C TYR A 316 12.95 -0.27 -9.63
N GLU A 317 13.58 -1.11 -8.82
CA GLU A 317 13.14 -2.47 -8.55
C GLU A 317 13.21 -2.72 -7.04
N VAL A 318 12.14 -3.28 -6.46
CA VAL A 318 12.05 -3.54 -5.03
C VAL A 318 12.53 -4.94 -4.74
N GLU A 319 13.59 -5.07 -3.94
CA GLU A 319 14.18 -6.36 -3.56
C GLU A 319 13.13 -7.22 -2.86
N TYR A 320 12.96 -8.47 -3.29
CA TYR A 320 11.99 -9.46 -2.78
C TYR A 320 10.49 -9.13 -2.95
N ASP A 321 10.11 -8.01 -3.56
CA ASP A 321 8.70 -7.71 -3.86
C ASP A 321 8.24 -8.52 -5.09
N ARG A 322 8.15 -9.84 -4.91
CA ARG A 322 7.74 -10.84 -5.88
C ARG A 322 6.98 -11.97 -5.20
N HIS A 323 6.22 -12.71 -5.98
CA HIS A 323 5.33 -13.77 -5.47
C HIS A 323 5.94 -15.17 -5.59
N THR A 324 6.74 -15.40 -6.63
CA THR A 324 7.44 -16.66 -6.87
C THR A 324 8.94 -16.45 -6.77
N TYR A 325 9.70 -17.47 -6.39
CA TYR A 325 11.16 -17.36 -6.28
C TYR A 325 11.82 -17.08 -7.63
N ASP A 326 11.28 -17.65 -8.70
CA ASP A 326 11.70 -17.54 -10.10
C ASP A 326 10.95 -16.46 -10.88
N GLY A 327 10.11 -15.66 -10.23
CA GLY A 327 9.32 -14.60 -10.84
C GLY A 327 9.99 -13.22 -10.80
N HIS A 328 9.20 -12.21 -11.14
CA HIS A 328 9.64 -10.83 -11.30
C HIS A 328 9.39 -10.02 -10.03
N ASN A 329 10.40 -9.29 -9.58
CA ASN A 329 10.20 -8.25 -8.57
C ASN A 329 9.32 -7.12 -9.15
N TRP A 330 8.68 -6.34 -8.27
CA TRP A 330 8.04 -5.10 -8.68
C TRP A 330 9.09 -4.14 -9.21
N LYS A 331 9.15 -4.03 -10.55
CA LYS A 331 10.02 -3.10 -11.28
C LYS A 331 9.15 -2.01 -11.88
N TYR A 332 9.47 -0.74 -11.62
CA TYR A 332 8.65 0.39 -12.07
C TYR A 332 9.48 1.55 -12.59
N VAL A 333 8.88 2.36 -13.46
CA VAL A 333 9.38 3.67 -13.84
C VAL A 333 8.74 4.71 -12.92
N ASN A 334 9.56 5.54 -12.26
CA ASN A 334 9.06 6.64 -11.46
C ASN A 334 8.74 7.84 -12.35
N LEU A 335 7.49 8.32 -12.28
CA LEU A 335 6.96 9.34 -13.17
C LEU A 335 6.22 10.45 -12.42
N PRO A 336 6.21 11.69 -12.96
CA PRO A 336 5.29 12.72 -12.48
C PRO A 336 3.84 12.33 -12.79
N MET A 337 2.90 12.88 -12.02
CA MET A 337 1.47 12.54 -12.16
C MET A 337 0.93 12.89 -13.54
N ASP A 338 1.40 13.95 -14.19
CA ASP A 338 0.93 14.36 -15.51
C ASP A 338 1.13 13.26 -16.57
N ASP A 339 2.28 12.57 -16.55
CA ASP A 339 2.54 11.45 -17.47
C ASP A 339 1.66 10.23 -17.14
N ILE A 340 1.47 9.95 -15.86
CA ILE A 340 0.60 8.86 -15.39
C ILE A 340 -0.84 9.10 -15.84
N GLU A 341 -1.36 10.30 -15.68
CA GLU A 341 -2.70 10.70 -16.11
C GLU A 341 -2.86 10.58 -17.64
N GLN A 342 -1.89 11.06 -18.43
CA GLN A 342 -1.94 10.96 -19.87
C GLN A 342 -2.02 9.52 -20.36
N MET A 343 -1.20 8.62 -19.80
CA MET A 343 -1.24 7.19 -20.13
C MET A 343 -2.56 6.54 -19.71
N ALA A 344 -3.08 6.89 -18.52
CA ALA A 344 -4.36 6.40 -18.03
C ALA A 344 -5.52 6.87 -18.95
N ILE A 345 -5.56 8.15 -19.32
CA ILE A 345 -6.56 8.72 -20.21
C ILE A 345 -6.52 8.04 -21.59
N ALA A 346 -5.31 7.82 -22.13
CA ALA A 346 -5.14 7.16 -23.44
C ALA A 346 -5.69 5.73 -23.40
N SER A 347 -5.42 4.97 -22.34
CA SER A 347 -5.92 3.61 -22.15
C SER A 347 -7.45 3.58 -22.02
N LEU A 348 -8.03 4.47 -21.19
CA LEU A 348 -9.47 4.54 -20.97
C LEU A 348 -10.22 4.96 -22.23
N LYS A 349 -9.70 5.90 -23.04
CA LYS A 349 -10.27 6.29 -24.35
C LYS A 349 -10.32 5.13 -25.32
N ASP A 350 -9.37 4.18 -25.26
CA ASP A 350 -9.42 2.93 -26.04
C ASP A 350 -10.26 1.83 -25.34
N GLY A 351 -11.03 2.16 -24.32
CA GLY A 351 -11.93 1.23 -23.61
C GLY A 351 -11.21 0.18 -22.77
N ARG A 352 -9.95 0.40 -22.40
CA ARG A 352 -9.16 -0.52 -21.58
C ARG A 352 -9.07 -0.05 -20.14
N LYS A 353 -9.46 -0.93 -19.23
CA LYS A 353 -9.28 -0.75 -17.78
C LYS A 353 -7.82 -0.91 -17.40
N LEU A 354 -7.41 -0.30 -16.28
CA LEU A 354 -6.06 -0.38 -15.76
C LEU A 354 -6.04 -0.85 -14.30
N TYR A 355 -5.00 -1.57 -13.94
CA TYR A 355 -4.65 -1.79 -12.54
C TYR A 355 -4.04 -0.52 -11.96
N SER A 356 -4.51 -0.11 -10.79
CA SER A 356 -4.02 1.06 -10.08
C SER A 356 -4.07 0.85 -8.57
N SER A 357 -3.23 1.56 -7.81
CA SER A 357 -3.25 1.47 -6.35
C SER A 357 -3.13 2.81 -5.66
N TYR A 358 -3.67 2.89 -4.45
CA TYR A 358 -3.95 4.12 -3.72
C TYR A 358 -3.75 3.96 -2.21
N ASP A 359 -3.58 5.07 -1.51
CA ASP A 359 -3.86 5.16 -0.08
C ASP A 359 -5.35 5.43 0.12
N VAL A 360 -6.15 4.38 -0.02
CA VAL A 360 -7.61 4.50 -0.17
C VAL A 360 -8.30 5.05 1.07
N GLY A 361 -7.71 4.88 2.26
CA GLY A 361 -8.30 5.33 3.53
C GLY A 361 -8.34 6.84 3.71
N LYS A 362 -7.46 7.58 3.03
CA LYS A 362 -7.29 9.03 3.23
C LYS A 362 -8.47 9.81 2.65
N PHE A 363 -9.13 10.60 3.47
CA PHE A 363 -10.25 11.47 3.08
C PHE A 363 -11.38 10.77 2.30
N LEU A 364 -11.59 9.48 2.57
CA LEU A 364 -12.63 8.67 1.96
C LEU A 364 -13.97 8.76 2.72
N ASP A 365 -15.00 9.31 2.12
CA ASP A 365 -16.38 9.10 2.57
C ASP A 365 -16.86 7.70 2.14
N ARG A 366 -16.64 6.71 3.02
CA ARG A 366 -16.95 5.30 2.74
C ARG A 366 -18.42 5.06 2.37
N LYS A 367 -19.34 5.79 3.01
CA LYS A 367 -20.78 5.65 2.75
C LYS A 367 -21.16 6.13 1.35
N ARG A 368 -20.53 7.19 0.88
CA ARG A 368 -20.78 7.75 -0.45
C ARG A 368 -19.94 7.10 -1.55
N GLY A 369 -18.89 6.35 -1.20
CA GLY A 369 -17.90 5.89 -2.19
C GLY A 369 -17.26 7.07 -2.92
N TYR A 370 -16.83 8.09 -2.15
CA TYR A 370 -16.28 9.33 -2.70
C TYR A 370 -15.04 9.77 -1.94
N ALA A 371 -13.96 9.97 -2.66
CA ALA A 371 -12.68 10.43 -2.13
C ALA A 371 -12.36 11.85 -2.63
N ASP A 372 -12.20 12.77 -1.69
CA ASP A 372 -11.87 14.16 -1.94
C ASP A 372 -11.15 14.72 -0.73
N ILE A 373 -10.05 15.44 -0.93
CA ILE A 373 -9.29 16.06 0.17
C ILE A 373 -10.12 17.06 0.98
N GLU A 374 -11.24 17.53 0.43
CA GLU A 374 -12.19 18.42 1.10
C GLU A 374 -13.31 17.68 1.87
N ASN A 375 -13.31 16.35 1.92
CA ASN A 375 -14.35 15.59 2.61
C ASN A 375 -14.35 15.81 4.13
N PHE A 376 -13.17 16.09 4.72
CA PHE A 376 -13.01 16.24 6.17
C PHE A 376 -12.14 17.45 6.49
N ASP A 377 -12.59 18.26 7.42
CA ASP A 377 -11.88 19.44 7.94
C ASP A 377 -11.37 19.16 9.38
N TYR A 378 -10.35 18.33 9.46
CA TYR A 378 -9.67 18.04 10.73
C TYR A 378 -8.96 19.27 11.28
N GLY A 379 -8.49 20.16 10.41
CA GLY A 379 -7.79 21.39 10.79
C GLY A 379 -8.65 22.30 11.66
N SER A 380 -9.86 22.59 11.18
CA SER A 380 -10.83 23.41 11.94
C SER A 380 -11.29 22.70 13.22
N LEU A 381 -11.46 21.37 13.18
CA LEU A 381 -11.90 20.60 14.35
C LEU A 381 -10.89 20.68 15.51
N PHE A 382 -9.59 20.56 15.21
CA PHE A 382 -8.52 20.54 16.20
C PHE A 382 -7.80 21.89 16.37
N GLY A 383 -8.11 22.90 15.58
CA GLY A 383 -7.45 24.21 15.61
C GLY A 383 -5.95 24.12 15.23
N THR A 384 -5.60 23.24 14.30
CA THR A 384 -4.21 23.02 13.85
C THR A 384 -4.18 22.80 12.34
N THR A 385 -2.98 22.54 11.78
CA THR A 385 -2.81 22.24 10.35
C THR A 385 -2.10 20.90 10.17
N PHE A 386 -2.32 20.26 9.01
CA PHE A 386 -1.69 19.02 8.59
C PHE A 386 -0.96 19.24 7.24
N PRO A 387 0.18 19.96 7.22
CA PRO A 387 0.75 20.54 6.01
C PRO A 387 1.70 19.61 5.24
N MET A 388 1.85 18.34 5.63
CA MET A 388 2.77 17.43 4.95
C MET A 388 2.37 17.23 3.49
N ASP A 389 3.33 17.41 2.58
CA ASP A 389 3.21 17.02 1.18
C ASP A 389 3.33 15.50 1.00
N LYS A 390 3.09 15.00 -0.22
CA LYS A 390 3.14 13.56 -0.54
C LYS A 390 4.50 12.93 -0.21
N ALA A 391 5.62 13.63 -0.50
CA ALA A 391 6.96 13.11 -0.21
C ALA A 391 7.20 12.98 1.31
N GLN A 392 6.77 13.97 2.07
CA GLN A 392 6.88 13.97 3.53
C GLN A 392 6.02 12.88 4.15
N ARG A 393 4.77 12.73 3.71
CA ARG A 393 3.88 11.65 4.19
C ARG A 393 4.47 10.26 3.94
N ILE A 394 5.01 10.00 2.75
CA ILE A 394 5.64 8.72 2.46
C ILE A 394 6.88 8.52 3.36
N SER A 395 7.73 9.54 3.49
CA SER A 395 8.98 9.44 4.26
C SER A 395 8.75 9.19 5.75
N THR A 396 7.57 9.54 6.28
CA THR A 396 7.20 9.42 7.69
C THR A 396 6.19 8.32 7.97
N PHE A 397 5.96 7.42 7.02
CA PHE A 397 5.00 6.30 7.12
C PHE A 397 3.53 6.74 7.28
N ASP A 398 3.20 7.99 6.97
CA ASP A 398 1.82 8.49 7.03
C ASP A 398 1.00 8.12 5.79
N SER A 399 1.64 7.78 4.67
CA SER A 399 0.95 7.41 3.43
C SER A 399 1.77 6.39 2.62
N GLY A 400 1.07 5.42 2.02
CA GLY A 400 1.64 4.37 1.18
C GLY A 400 0.61 3.76 0.25
N SER A 401 1.03 2.76 -0.52
CA SER A 401 0.15 2.04 -1.44
C SER A 401 -0.60 0.93 -0.70
N THR A 402 -1.80 1.22 -0.20
CA THR A 402 -2.55 0.33 0.70
C THR A 402 -3.57 -0.56 0.00
N HIS A 403 -4.12 -0.12 -1.15
CA HIS A 403 -5.23 -0.83 -1.81
C HIS A 403 -5.19 -0.70 -3.32
N ALA A 404 -5.31 -1.83 -4.02
CA ALA A 404 -5.41 -1.88 -5.47
C ALA A 404 -6.88 -1.89 -5.93
N MET A 405 -7.16 -1.14 -6.99
CA MET A 405 -8.47 -1.07 -7.63
C MET A 405 -8.33 -1.01 -9.15
N THR A 406 -9.42 -1.26 -9.86
CA THR A 406 -9.44 -1.23 -11.33
C THR A 406 -9.93 0.12 -11.81
N LEU A 407 -9.05 0.92 -12.44
CA LEU A 407 -9.41 2.23 -13.00
C LEU A 407 -10.26 2.06 -14.26
N THR A 408 -11.45 2.69 -14.28
CA THR A 408 -12.50 2.41 -15.27
C THR A 408 -13.03 3.63 -16.00
N ALA A 409 -12.90 4.83 -15.44
CA ALA A 409 -13.40 6.04 -16.08
C ALA A 409 -12.64 7.29 -15.64
N VAL A 410 -12.69 8.31 -16.50
CA VAL A 410 -12.22 9.66 -16.24
C VAL A 410 -13.22 10.68 -16.81
N ASP A 411 -13.45 11.75 -16.10
CA ASP A 411 -14.17 12.92 -16.63
C ASP A 411 -13.17 14.01 -16.98
N LEU A 412 -13.30 14.57 -18.18
CA LEU A 412 -12.40 15.56 -18.75
C LEU A 412 -13.10 16.90 -18.91
N ASP A 413 -12.40 17.98 -18.59
CA ASP A 413 -12.85 19.34 -18.91
C ASP A 413 -12.72 19.65 -20.42
N ALA A 414 -13.06 20.90 -20.80
CA ALA A 414 -13.00 21.35 -22.19
C ALA A 414 -11.57 21.36 -22.76
N GLU A 415 -10.57 21.49 -21.92
CA GLU A 415 -9.13 21.46 -22.23
C GLU A 415 -8.57 20.03 -22.26
N GLY A 416 -9.39 19.01 -21.93
CA GLY A 416 -9.01 17.60 -21.90
C GLY A 416 -8.24 17.18 -20.64
N LYS A 417 -8.27 17.99 -19.58
CA LYS A 417 -7.67 17.63 -18.27
C LYS A 417 -8.68 16.86 -17.42
N ALA A 418 -8.16 15.96 -16.62
CA ALA A 418 -8.99 15.20 -15.68
C ALA A 418 -9.58 16.10 -14.58
N THR A 419 -10.85 15.89 -14.29
CA THR A 419 -11.56 16.55 -13.16
C THR A 419 -11.87 15.54 -12.04
N LYS A 420 -12.20 14.30 -12.43
CA LYS A 420 -12.48 13.20 -11.51
C LYS A 420 -12.25 11.85 -12.20
N TRP A 421 -12.07 10.83 -11.37
CA TRP A 421 -11.78 9.45 -11.78
C TRP A 421 -12.75 8.48 -11.13
N LYS A 422 -12.95 7.32 -11.75
CA LYS A 422 -13.74 6.22 -11.17
C LYS A 422 -12.97 4.92 -11.24
N VAL A 423 -12.98 4.18 -10.13
CA VAL A 423 -12.43 2.84 -10.00
C VAL A 423 -13.52 1.85 -9.62
N GLU A 424 -13.42 0.65 -10.16
CA GLU A 424 -14.14 -0.53 -9.70
C GLU A 424 -13.37 -1.10 -8.50
N ASN A 425 -14.07 -1.19 -7.36
CA ASN A 425 -13.52 -1.73 -6.13
C ASN A 425 -13.90 -3.21 -5.97
N SER A 426 -13.26 -3.90 -5.06
CA SER A 426 -13.50 -5.30 -4.72
C SER A 426 -14.12 -5.47 -3.31
N TRP A 427 -15.06 -4.60 -2.96
CA TRP A 427 -15.80 -4.65 -1.68
C TRP A 427 -17.31 -4.91 -1.84
N GLY A 428 -17.67 -5.59 -2.94
CA GLY A 428 -19.05 -5.93 -3.25
C GLY A 428 -19.88 -4.79 -3.87
N ALA A 429 -20.92 -5.16 -4.60
CA ALA A 429 -21.75 -4.21 -5.37
C ALA A 429 -22.58 -3.25 -4.50
N SER A 430 -22.83 -3.60 -3.24
CA SER A 430 -23.60 -2.74 -2.31
C SER A 430 -22.80 -1.60 -1.72
N TRP A 431 -21.45 -1.64 -1.85
CA TRP A 431 -20.57 -0.61 -1.33
C TRP A 431 -20.48 0.61 -2.26
N GLY A 432 -20.39 1.80 -1.67
CA GLY A 432 -20.10 3.05 -2.38
C GLY A 432 -21.08 3.35 -3.53
N GLN A 433 -20.54 3.65 -4.71
CA GLN A 433 -21.32 3.90 -5.93
C GLN A 433 -21.50 2.60 -6.74
N GLN A 434 -22.37 1.71 -6.25
CA GLN A 434 -22.61 0.40 -6.89
C GLN A 434 -21.30 -0.39 -7.06
N GLY A 435 -20.50 -0.48 -6.00
CA GLY A 435 -19.21 -1.15 -5.97
C GLY A 435 -18.04 -0.31 -6.51
N CYS A 436 -18.27 0.93 -6.89
CA CYS A 436 -17.25 1.84 -7.39
C CYS A 436 -16.92 2.95 -6.39
N LEU A 437 -15.72 3.49 -6.50
CA LEU A 437 -15.25 4.69 -5.84
C LEU A 437 -15.06 5.79 -6.90
N ILE A 438 -15.60 6.97 -6.63
CA ILE A 438 -15.34 8.19 -7.40
C ILE A 438 -14.37 9.06 -6.60
N MET A 439 -13.37 9.63 -7.26
CA MET A 439 -12.40 10.51 -6.63
C MET A 439 -12.15 11.75 -7.46
N THR A 440 -11.92 12.88 -6.79
CA THR A 440 -11.48 14.10 -7.47
C THR A 440 -10.08 13.93 -8.02
N ASP A 441 -9.72 14.69 -9.06
CA ASP A 441 -8.36 14.68 -9.61
C ASP A 441 -7.33 15.12 -8.56
N ARG A 442 -7.63 16.10 -7.73
CA ARG A 442 -6.77 16.52 -6.61
C ARG A 442 -6.46 15.36 -5.67
N TRP A 443 -7.48 14.56 -5.31
CA TRP A 443 -7.29 13.39 -4.45
C TRP A 443 -6.48 12.31 -5.18
N PHE A 444 -6.77 12.06 -6.45
CA PHE A 444 -6.04 11.09 -7.28
C PHE A 444 -4.54 11.42 -7.31
N ARG A 445 -4.16 12.67 -7.55
CA ARG A 445 -2.77 13.11 -7.59
C ARG A 445 -2.03 12.94 -6.26
N GLU A 446 -2.73 13.14 -5.14
CA GLU A 446 -2.14 13.03 -3.80
C GLU A 446 -1.99 11.59 -3.31
N TYR A 447 -2.94 10.70 -3.63
CA TYR A 447 -3.05 9.39 -2.99
C TYR A 447 -2.96 8.20 -3.96
N MET A 448 -2.78 8.42 -5.25
CA MET A 448 -2.46 7.39 -6.23
C MET A 448 -0.96 7.13 -6.24
N PHE A 449 -0.56 5.84 -6.28
CA PHE A 449 0.84 5.42 -6.29
C PHE A 449 1.23 4.59 -7.50
N ARG A 450 0.45 3.59 -7.89
CA ARG A 450 0.81 2.61 -8.92
C ARG A 450 -0.18 2.63 -10.07
N LEU A 451 0.35 2.55 -11.31
CA LEU A 451 -0.42 2.31 -12.52
C LEU A 451 0.27 1.22 -13.33
N VAL A 452 -0.51 0.24 -13.80
CA VAL A 452 -0.04 -0.74 -14.78
C VAL A 452 -0.73 -0.45 -16.10
N VAL A 453 0.05 -0.16 -17.11
CA VAL A 453 -0.43 0.30 -18.42
C VAL A 453 0.19 -0.49 -19.56
N ASP A 454 -0.60 -0.83 -20.59
CA ASP A 454 -0.12 -1.48 -21.81
C ASP A 454 0.88 -0.56 -22.54
N LYS A 455 2.02 -1.12 -22.95
CA LYS A 455 3.12 -0.40 -23.61
C LYS A 455 2.68 0.44 -24.81
N LYS A 456 1.60 0.07 -25.47
CA LYS A 456 1.09 0.84 -26.63
C LYS A 456 0.57 2.25 -26.28
N TYR A 457 0.27 2.52 -25.00
CA TYR A 457 -0.15 3.85 -24.52
C TYR A 457 0.98 4.63 -23.88
N VAL A 458 2.18 4.09 -23.86
CA VAL A 458 3.33 4.66 -23.18
C VAL A 458 4.19 5.45 -24.16
N PRO A 459 4.50 6.71 -23.90
CA PRO A 459 5.43 7.51 -24.69
C PRO A 459 6.81 6.86 -24.82
N GLU A 460 7.46 7.04 -25.97
CA GLU A 460 8.74 6.39 -26.30
C GLU A 460 9.87 6.73 -25.31
N ASN A 461 9.92 7.97 -24.79
CA ASN A 461 10.89 8.37 -23.77
C ASN A 461 10.72 7.60 -22.47
N ILE A 462 9.49 7.28 -22.08
CA ILE A 462 9.17 6.48 -20.89
C ILE A 462 9.51 5.00 -21.14
N LEU A 463 9.23 4.49 -22.34
CA LEU A 463 9.63 3.13 -22.74
C LEU A 463 11.16 2.96 -22.64
N LYS A 464 11.93 3.92 -23.15
CA LYS A 464 13.40 3.94 -23.04
C LYS A 464 13.86 4.01 -21.58
N ALA A 465 13.19 4.81 -20.74
CA ALA A 465 13.49 4.84 -19.31
C ALA A 465 13.26 3.48 -18.64
N ALA A 466 12.18 2.76 -19.02
CA ALA A 466 11.82 1.44 -18.49
C ALA A 466 12.85 0.34 -18.81
N GLU A 467 13.63 0.51 -19.86
CA GLU A 467 14.68 -0.44 -20.31
C GLU A 467 16.02 -0.21 -19.60
N THR A 468 16.15 0.87 -18.81
CA THR A 468 17.40 1.16 -18.10
C THR A 468 17.57 0.20 -16.91
N GLU A 469 18.85 0.00 -16.51
CA GLU A 469 19.20 -0.77 -15.32
C GLU A 469 18.49 -0.17 -14.08
N PRO A 470 17.74 -0.97 -13.32
CA PRO A 470 16.97 -0.45 -12.19
C PRO A 470 17.87 -0.09 -11.01
N VAL A 471 17.50 0.95 -10.29
CA VAL A 471 18.03 1.23 -8.96
C VAL A 471 17.31 0.32 -7.97
N MET A 472 18.07 -0.51 -7.25
CA MET A 472 17.50 -1.41 -6.24
C MET A 472 16.98 -0.61 -5.03
N VAL A 473 15.78 -0.92 -4.60
CA VAL A 473 15.11 -0.36 -3.43
C VAL A 473 14.95 -1.47 -2.40
N MET A 474 15.22 -1.15 -1.14
CA MET A 474 15.05 -2.11 -0.04
C MET A 474 13.56 -2.40 0.20
N PRO A 475 13.20 -3.63 0.58
CA PRO A 475 11.80 -3.99 0.84
C PRO A 475 11.22 -3.27 2.06
N GLU A 476 12.05 -2.75 2.96
CA GLU A 476 11.66 -1.99 4.14
C GLU A 476 11.44 -0.48 3.85
N ASP A 477 11.49 -0.07 2.59
CA ASP A 477 11.14 1.32 2.25
C ASP A 477 9.69 1.64 2.65
N PRO A 478 9.43 2.81 3.26
CA PRO A 478 8.10 3.17 3.77
C PRO A 478 6.95 3.03 2.78
N LEU A 479 7.23 3.17 1.46
CA LEU A 479 6.21 3.06 0.42
C LEU A 479 5.74 1.61 0.19
N PHE A 480 6.53 0.61 0.60
CA PHE A 480 6.30 -0.81 0.30
C PHE A 480 6.01 -1.65 1.55
N LEU A 481 6.06 -1.05 2.73
CA LEU A 481 5.67 -1.75 3.95
C LEU A 481 4.18 -2.06 3.90
N PRO A 482 3.77 -3.29 4.26
CA PRO A 482 2.36 -3.59 4.42
C PRO A 482 1.76 -2.75 5.55
N ASP A 483 0.51 -2.33 5.39
CA ASP A 483 -0.26 -1.73 6.49
C ASP A 483 -0.39 -2.73 7.63
N GLU A 484 -0.26 -2.25 8.86
CA GLU A 484 -0.46 -3.03 10.08
C GLU A 484 -1.94 -3.39 10.30
#